data_b9e49c65a5192dca3b65fd42363b108d
#
_entry.id   b9e49c65a5192dca3b65fd42363b108d
#
_cell.length_a   1.000
_cell.length_b   1.000
_cell.length_c   1.000
_cell.angle_alpha   90.00
_cell.angle_beta   90.00
_cell.angle_gamma   90.00
#
_symmetry.space_group_name_H-M   'P 1'
#
loop_
_entity.id
_entity.type
_entity.pdbx_description
1 polymer ?
#
loop_
_entity_poly.entity_id
_entity_poly.type
_entity_poly.pdbx_seq_one_letter_code
_entity_poly.pdbx_strand_id
1 'polypeptide(L)'
;MDWERLRHDWPNAGLSRFVEAPGVRWYVQQAGTQGPRVLLLHGTGASSHTWRDMLLPLAEKAQVLAVDLPGHGFSSLAEGDGMSLPGMAKTLGVLLKQLNWPVDAFIGHSAGAAIAAQMVLDQGLQPQVLIGINPAWLPLPGLAGLLFPPAAKLLAVTSLVPQWFARQASSPGMLEKLLQSTGSKLDERGKHLYAQLVASPAHAQGALKMMAAWDLSRGAYKLQQLHCPVRILVGDKDGTVPPLQARQALGLLSDAELDIRSGYGHLVHEEAPLKTVEFCLKVLLSN
;
A
#
# COMPACT_ATOMS: atom_id res chain seq x y z
N MET A 1 14.29 9.36 -0.01
CA MET A 1 14.61 9.65 -1.43
C MET A 1 14.85 11.14 -1.60
N ASP A 2 15.51 11.54 -2.67
CA ASP A 2 15.80 12.96 -3.00
C ASP A 2 14.71 13.50 -3.93
N TRP A 3 13.81 14.33 -3.39
CA TRP A 3 12.69 14.91 -4.14
C TRP A 3 13.16 15.89 -5.23
N GLU A 4 14.12 16.76 -4.92
CA GLU A 4 14.59 17.78 -5.89
C GLU A 4 15.17 17.16 -7.15
N ARG A 5 15.84 16.01 -6.98
CA ARG A 5 16.38 15.26 -8.11
C ARG A 5 15.32 14.52 -8.91
N LEU A 6 14.28 14.00 -8.25
CA LEU A 6 13.33 13.04 -8.86
C LEU A 6 12.00 13.67 -9.28
N ARG A 7 11.67 14.87 -8.80
CA ARG A 7 10.35 15.51 -9.01
C ARG A 7 9.96 15.71 -10.48
N HIS A 8 10.93 15.86 -11.37
CA HIS A 8 10.68 16.10 -12.79
C HIS A 8 10.24 14.85 -13.55
N ASP A 9 10.57 13.68 -13.02
CA ASP A 9 10.21 12.37 -13.59
C ASP A 9 9.16 11.63 -12.73
N TRP A 10 8.83 12.16 -11.55
CA TRP A 10 7.89 11.52 -10.64
C TRP A 10 6.45 11.73 -11.11
N PRO A 11 5.63 10.64 -11.19
CA PRO A 11 4.27 10.75 -11.66
C PRO A 11 3.43 11.64 -10.72
N ASN A 12 2.56 12.45 -11.33
CA ASN A 12 1.65 13.36 -10.61
C ASN A 12 2.36 14.36 -9.67
N ALA A 13 3.63 14.69 -9.95
CA ALA A 13 4.43 15.60 -9.10
C ALA A 13 3.75 16.96 -8.86
N GLY A 14 3.06 17.50 -9.86
CA GLY A 14 2.31 18.76 -9.73
C GLY A 14 1.13 18.72 -8.75
N LEU A 15 0.71 17.53 -8.31
CA LEU A 15 -0.37 17.31 -7.33
C LEU A 15 0.18 17.02 -5.94
N SER A 16 1.50 17.13 -5.77
CA SER A 16 2.21 16.69 -4.58
C SER A 16 2.49 17.83 -3.62
N ARG A 17 2.52 17.50 -2.33
CA ARG A 17 3.05 18.38 -1.29
C ARG A 17 3.61 17.57 -0.14
N PHE A 18 4.47 18.22 0.65
CA PHE A 18 4.90 17.72 1.94
C PHE A 18 4.00 18.25 3.05
N VAL A 19 3.71 17.41 4.04
CA VAL A 19 2.92 17.76 5.23
C VAL A 19 3.72 17.33 6.45
N GLU A 20 4.07 18.30 7.28
CA GLU A 20 4.70 18.03 8.59
C GLU A 20 3.60 17.65 9.58
N ALA A 21 3.62 16.41 10.08
CA ALA A 21 2.75 15.96 11.15
C ALA A 21 3.58 15.32 12.26
N PRO A 22 3.09 15.29 13.53
CA PRO A 22 3.85 14.72 14.63
C PRO A 22 4.45 13.35 14.32
N GLY A 23 5.78 13.27 14.35
CA GLY A 23 6.55 12.05 14.13
C GLY A 23 6.82 11.65 12.69
N VAL A 24 6.22 12.32 11.69
CA VAL A 24 6.42 11.99 10.26
C VAL A 24 6.30 13.23 9.38
N ARG A 25 7.28 13.44 8.51
CA ARG A 25 7.15 14.30 7.35
C ARG A 25 6.56 13.48 6.21
N TRP A 26 5.34 13.77 5.84
CA TRP A 26 4.58 13.03 4.84
C TRP A 26 4.75 13.62 3.45
N TYR A 27 4.85 12.74 2.45
CA TYR A 27 4.62 13.09 1.05
C TYR A 27 3.23 12.63 0.65
N VAL A 28 2.44 13.52 0.09
CA VAL A 28 1.05 13.25 -0.32
C VAL A 28 0.79 13.78 -1.71
N GLN A 29 -0.10 13.10 -2.44
CA GLN A 29 -0.67 13.55 -3.70
C GLN A 29 -2.18 13.68 -3.53
N GLN A 30 -2.75 14.78 -3.99
CA GLN A 30 -4.18 15.04 -3.85
C GLN A 30 -4.77 15.54 -5.16
N ALA A 31 -5.93 14.97 -5.54
CA ALA A 31 -6.68 15.35 -6.74
C ALA A 31 -8.18 15.22 -6.52
N GLY A 32 -8.97 15.90 -7.37
CA GLY A 32 -10.43 15.91 -7.29
C GLY A 32 -10.97 16.89 -6.25
N THR A 33 -12.17 17.42 -6.51
CA THR A 33 -12.82 18.44 -5.67
C THR A 33 -14.25 18.06 -5.29
N GLN A 34 -14.79 16.97 -5.83
CA GLN A 34 -16.17 16.53 -5.64
C GLN A 34 -16.23 15.02 -5.39
N GLY A 35 -17.37 14.58 -4.88
CA GLY A 35 -17.59 13.16 -4.59
C GLY A 35 -16.96 12.69 -3.26
N PRO A 36 -16.95 11.38 -3.00
CA PRO A 36 -16.43 10.80 -1.76
C PRO A 36 -14.92 11.06 -1.60
N ARG A 37 -14.49 11.20 -0.35
CA ARG A 37 -13.07 11.33 0.01
C ARG A 37 -12.44 9.96 0.15
N VAL A 38 -11.55 9.63 -0.79
CA VAL A 38 -10.92 8.32 -0.92
C VAL A 38 -9.47 8.41 -0.51
N LEU A 39 -9.06 7.55 0.42
CA LEU A 39 -7.65 7.39 0.81
C LEU A 39 -7.02 6.20 0.09
N LEU A 40 -5.94 6.45 -0.67
CA LEU A 40 -5.15 5.43 -1.36
C LEU A 40 -3.92 5.05 -0.54
N LEU A 41 -3.79 3.76 -0.20
CA LEU A 41 -2.70 3.22 0.61
C LEU A 41 -1.95 2.13 -0.16
N HIS A 42 -0.68 2.39 -0.47
CA HIS A 42 0.19 1.46 -1.20
C HIS A 42 0.69 0.29 -0.34
N GLY A 43 1.26 -0.72 -0.98
CA GLY A 43 1.87 -1.88 -0.32
C GLY A 43 3.31 -1.65 0.14
N THR A 44 3.86 -2.61 0.91
CA THR A 44 5.26 -2.60 1.35
C THR A 44 6.21 -2.54 0.16
N GLY A 45 7.20 -1.65 0.22
CA GLY A 45 8.21 -1.49 -0.84
C GLY A 45 7.73 -0.71 -2.08
N ALA A 46 6.47 -0.26 -2.10
CA ALA A 46 5.94 0.67 -3.09
C ALA A 46 5.91 2.13 -2.54
N SER A 47 5.25 3.03 -3.23
CA SER A 47 4.94 4.40 -2.81
C SER A 47 3.71 4.89 -3.58
N SER A 48 3.33 6.15 -3.44
CA SER A 48 2.21 6.75 -4.18
C SER A 48 2.32 6.61 -5.71
N HIS A 49 3.52 6.37 -6.26
CA HIS A 49 3.73 6.12 -7.70
C HIS A 49 2.90 4.95 -8.24
N THR A 50 2.58 3.97 -7.40
CA THR A 50 1.77 2.81 -7.79
C THR A 50 0.36 3.20 -8.26
N TRP A 51 -0.11 4.39 -7.85
CA TRP A 51 -1.39 4.98 -8.21
C TRP A 51 -1.31 5.89 -9.44
N ARG A 52 -0.16 5.97 -10.14
CA ARG A 52 0.12 6.93 -11.21
C ARG A 52 -0.96 7.02 -12.29
N ASP A 53 -1.49 5.86 -12.69
CA ASP A 53 -2.46 5.74 -13.76
C ASP A 53 -3.91 5.64 -13.23
N MET A 54 -4.11 5.66 -11.91
CA MET A 54 -5.41 5.60 -11.25
C MET A 54 -5.84 6.93 -10.62
N LEU A 55 -4.88 7.72 -10.11
CA LEU A 55 -5.16 8.92 -9.32
C LEU A 55 -6.07 9.91 -10.06
N LEU A 56 -5.71 10.29 -11.27
CA LEU A 56 -6.49 11.26 -12.06
C LEU A 56 -7.83 10.70 -12.53
N PRO A 57 -7.93 9.48 -13.08
CA PRO A 57 -9.23 8.90 -13.43
C PRO A 57 -10.19 8.75 -12.24
N LEU A 58 -9.70 8.38 -11.05
CA LEU A 58 -10.52 8.37 -9.84
C LEU A 58 -10.97 9.78 -9.44
N ALA A 59 -10.08 10.76 -9.62
CA ALA A 59 -10.33 12.16 -9.25
C ALA A 59 -11.41 12.85 -10.11
N GLU A 60 -11.82 12.25 -11.21
CA GLU A 60 -12.97 12.73 -11.98
C GLU A 60 -14.31 12.60 -11.24
N LYS A 61 -14.38 11.64 -10.28
CA LYS A 61 -15.61 11.30 -9.54
C LYS A 61 -15.44 11.30 -8.02
N ALA A 62 -14.24 11.48 -7.51
CA ALA A 62 -13.92 11.43 -6.09
C ALA A 62 -12.86 12.49 -5.71
N GLN A 63 -12.78 12.81 -4.43
CA GLN A 63 -11.63 13.51 -3.87
C GLN A 63 -10.62 12.45 -3.42
N VAL A 64 -9.42 12.46 -3.98
CA VAL A 64 -8.46 11.38 -3.80
C VAL A 64 -7.21 11.89 -3.09
N LEU A 65 -6.81 11.20 -2.04
CA LEU A 65 -5.56 11.43 -1.30
C LEU A 65 -4.72 10.16 -1.35
N ALA A 66 -3.57 10.22 -2.01
CA ALA A 66 -2.56 9.16 -1.97
C ALA A 66 -1.40 9.61 -1.08
N VAL A 67 -0.89 8.72 -0.24
CA VAL A 67 0.21 9.03 0.68
C VAL A 67 1.37 8.06 0.46
N ASP A 68 2.60 8.55 0.63
CA ASP A 68 3.73 7.65 0.87
C ASP A 68 3.70 7.24 2.34
N LEU A 69 3.61 5.94 2.62
CA LEU A 69 3.62 5.42 3.98
C LEU A 69 4.94 5.76 4.71
N PRO A 70 4.96 5.82 6.04
CA PRO A 70 6.18 6.10 6.78
C PRO A 70 7.36 5.23 6.34
N GLY A 71 8.50 5.87 6.05
CA GLY A 71 9.70 5.22 5.56
C GLY A 71 9.69 4.80 4.09
N HIS A 72 8.62 5.07 3.35
CA HIS A 72 8.51 4.77 1.93
C HIS A 72 8.54 6.06 1.10
N GLY A 73 8.99 5.92 -0.14
CA GLY A 73 9.04 7.03 -1.09
C GLY A 73 9.77 8.25 -0.51
N PHE A 74 9.06 9.36 -0.43
CA PHE A 74 9.56 10.63 0.09
C PHE A 74 9.11 10.93 1.52
N SER A 75 8.31 10.06 2.15
CA SER A 75 7.95 10.20 3.56
C SER A 75 9.09 9.78 4.49
N SER A 76 9.24 10.47 5.61
CA SER A 76 10.22 10.10 6.63
C SER A 76 9.83 8.82 7.36
N LEU A 77 10.81 8.18 8.03
CA LEU A 77 10.52 7.11 8.99
C LEU A 77 9.67 7.64 10.13
N ALA A 78 8.75 6.82 10.61
CA ALA A 78 8.06 7.10 11.86
C ALA A 78 8.93 6.68 13.06
N GLU A 79 8.78 7.41 14.17
CA GLU A 79 9.47 7.13 15.43
C GLU A 79 8.75 6.04 16.26
N GLY A 80 9.48 5.48 17.22
CA GLY A 80 8.96 4.50 18.16
C GLY A 80 8.35 3.26 17.48
N ASP A 81 7.10 2.96 17.81
CA ASP A 81 6.31 1.86 17.23
C ASP A 81 5.61 2.22 15.92
N GLY A 82 5.84 3.43 15.39
CA GLY A 82 5.17 3.97 14.22
C GLY A 82 5.35 3.17 12.92
N MET A 83 6.31 2.23 12.87
CA MET A 83 6.48 1.31 11.74
C MET A 83 5.67 0.01 11.89
N SER A 84 5.06 -0.25 13.05
CA SER A 84 4.13 -1.37 13.25
C SER A 84 2.77 -1.11 12.57
N LEU A 85 1.97 -2.16 12.34
CA LEU A 85 0.66 -2.02 11.73
C LEU A 85 -0.26 -1.06 12.52
N PRO A 86 -0.43 -1.19 13.86
CA PRO A 86 -1.19 -0.21 14.65
C PRO A 86 -0.53 1.18 14.67
N GLY A 87 0.81 1.24 14.72
CA GLY A 87 1.55 2.50 14.70
C GLY A 87 1.35 3.29 13.40
N MET A 88 1.42 2.61 12.24
CA MET A 88 1.12 3.23 10.95
C MET A 88 -0.32 3.74 10.86
N ALA A 89 -1.30 2.94 11.32
CA ALA A 89 -2.70 3.35 11.37
C ALA A 89 -2.89 4.59 12.24
N LYS A 90 -2.23 4.64 13.40
CA LYS A 90 -2.27 5.78 14.32
C LYS A 90 -1.66 7.04 13.71
N THR A 91 -0.44 6.95 13.16
CA THR A 91 0.24 8.13 12.57
C THR A 91 -0.50 8.66 11.36
N LEU A 92 -1.12 7.77 10.56
CA LEU A 92 -1.96 8.16 9.43
C LEU A 92 -3.22 8.89 9.91
N GLY A 93 -3.85 8.42 10.99
CA GLY A 93 -4.97 9.14 11.61
C GLY A 93 -4.62 10.55 12.09
N VAL A 94 -3.39 10.76 12.59
CA VAL A 94 -2.88 12.09 12.94
C VAL A 94 -2.76 12.98 11.71
N LEU A 95 -2.19 12.46 10.61
CA LEU A 95 -2.12 13.17 9.32
C LEU A 95 -3.50 13.59 8.82
N LEU A 96 -4.47 12.67 8.81
CA LEU A 96 -5.82 12.94 8.31
C LEU A 96 -6.55 14.00 9.13
N LYS A 97 -6.39 13.99 10.46
CA LYS A 97 -6.91 15.04 11.35
C LYS A 97 -6.28 16.40 11.03
N GLN A 98 -4.96 16.46 10.85
CA GLN A 98 -4.26 17.69 10.51
C GLN A 98 -4.68 18.25 9.14
N LEU A 99 -4.97 17.39 8.17
CA LEU A 99 -5.46 17.77 6.86
C LEU A 99 -6.95 18.12 6.85
N ASN A 100 -7.67 17.92 7.97
CA ASN A 100 -9.13 17.96 8.03
C ASN A 100 -9.76 17.10 6.91
N TRP A 101 -9.25 15.86 6.77
CA TRP A 101 -9.63 14.92 5.73
C TRP A 101 -10.41 13.74 6.34
N PRO A 102 -11.72 13.84 6.52
CA PRO A 102 -12.54 12.68 6.84
C PRO A 102 -12.52 11.69 5.66
N VAL A 103 -12.41 10.41 5.95
CA VAL A 103 -12.31 9.37 4.93
C VAL A 103 -13.67 8.72 4.75
N ASP A 104 -14.22 8.83 3.52
CA ASP A 104 -15.47 8.17 3.15
C ASP A 104 -15.22 6.74 2.62
N ALA A 105 -14.06 6.50 1.98
CA ALA A 105 -13.68 5.19 1.47
C ALA A 105 -12.16 4.97 1.47
N PHE A 106 -11.75 3.70 1.56
CA PHE A 106 -10.36 3.29 1.45
C PHE A 106 -10.15 2.46 0.19
N ILE A 107 -9.03 2.69 -0.49
CA ILE A 107 -8.48 1.78 -1.50
C ILE A 107 -7.07 1.42 -1.03
N GLY A 108 -6.89 0.19 -0.57
CA GLY A 108 -5.61 -0.30 -0.06
C GLY A 108 -5.05 -1.44 -0.91
N HIS A 109 -3.78 -1.33 -1.31
CA HIS A 109 -3.06 -2.41 -1.95
C HIS A 109 -2.20 -3.16 -0.94
N SER A 110 -2.29 -4.51 -0.94
CA SER A 110 -1.41 -5.37 -0.12
C SER A 110 -1.43 -4.95 1.36
N ALA A 111 -0.29 -4.53 1.91
CA ALA A 111 -0.15 -3.99 3.26
C ALA A 111 -1.02 -2.74 3.50
N GLY A 112 -1.23 -1.90 2.49
CA GLY A 112 -2.12 -0.74 2.58
C GLY A 112 -3.56 -1.11 2.93
N ALA A 113 -4.05 -2.25 2.44
CA ALA A 113 -5.36 -2.78 2.82
C ALA A 113 -5.41 -3.21 4.31
N ALA A 114 -4.31 -3.75 4.84
CA ALA A 114 -4.22 -4.10 6.26
C ALA A 114 -4.19 -2.84 7.15
N ILE A 115 -3.50 -1.77 6.71
CA ILE A 115 -3.50 -0.49 7.41
C ILE A 115 -4.92 0.11 7.40
N ALA A 116 -5.61 0.10 6.26
CA ALA A 116 -7.00 0.58 6.17
C ALA A 116 -7.91 -0.16 7.15
N ALA A 117 -7.87 -1.49 7.18
CA ALA A 117 -8.63 -2.30 8.13
C ALA A 117 -8.29 -1.97 9.59
N GLN A 118 -6.99 -1.80 9.90
CA GLN A 118 -6.54 -1.41 11.24
C GLN A 118 -7.05 -0.02 11.65
N MET A 119 -7.07 0.95 10.71
CA MET A 119 -7.62 2.28 10.96
C MET A 119 -9.12 2.25 11.27
N VAL A 120 -9.89 1.46 10.50
CA VAL A 120 -11.33 1.28 10.73
C VAL A 120 -11.57 0.77 12.15
N LEU A 121 -10.84 -0.25 12.58
CA LEU A 121 -11.00 -0.86 13.90
C LEU A 121 -10.54 0.04 15.05
N ASP A 122 -9.32 0.58 14.96
CA ASP A 122 -8.70 1.32 16.06
C ASP A 122 -9.30 2.72 16.26
N GLN A 123 -9.82 3.34 15.20
CA GLN A 123 -10.32 4.70 15.22
C GLN A 123 -11.86 4.78 15.16
N GLY A 124 -12.53 3.63 15.10
CA GLY A 124 -13.99 3.56 15.03
C GLY A 124 -14.57 4.21 13.78
N LEU A 125 -13.81 4.18 12.66
CA LEU A 125 -14.26 4.78 11.41
C LEU A 125 -15.40 3.97 10.81
N GLN A 126 -16.31 4.65 10.11
CA GLN A 126 -17.42 4.05 9.40
C GLN A 126 -17.35 4.42 7.90
N PRO A 127 -16.37 3.90 7.16
CA PRO A 127 -16.29 4.19 5.74
C PRO A 127 -17.45 3.53 4.99
N GLN A 128 -17.88 4.15 3.91
CA GLN A 128 -18.86 3.58 2.98
C GLN A 128 -18.39 2.24 2.42
N VAL A 129 -17.09 2.13 2.16
CA VAL A 129 -16.46 0.90 1.68
C VAL A 129 -14.95 0.88 1.93
N LEU A 130 -14.40 -0.33 2.14
CA LEU A 130 -12.98 -0.64 2.09
C LEU A 130 -12.72 -1.52 0.87
N ILE A 131 -11.99 -1.01 -0.11
CA ILE A 131 -11.55 -1.75 -1.29
C ILE A 131 -10.14 -2.28 -1.04
N GLY A 132 -10.00 -3.61 -1.01
CA GLY A 132 -8.72 -4.30 -0.87
C GLY A 132 -8.23 -4.84 -2.21
N ILE A 133 -7.12 -4.34 -2.71
CA ILE A 133 -6.46 -4.85 -3.92
C ILE A 133 -5.33 -5.78 -3.50
N ASN A 134 -5.41 -7.07 -3.85
CA ASN A 134 -4.45 -8.10 -3.43
C ASN A 134 -4.09 -7.99 -1.93
N PRO A 135 -5.07 -7.94 -1.01
CA PRO A 135 -4.89 -7.50 0.36
C PRO A 135 -4.08 -8.49 1.21
N ALA A 136 -3.12 -7.99 1.97
CA ALA A 136 -2.30 -8.76 2.90
C ALA A 136 -2.89 -8.70 4.32
N TRP A 137 -4.04 -9.30 4.54
CA TRP A 137 -4.75 -9.30 5.84
C TRP A 137 -4.39 -10.47 6.74
N LEU A 138 -3.98 -11.60 6.15
CA LEU A 138 -3.69 -12.85 6.86
C LEU A 138 -2.19 -13.14 6.84
N PRO A 139 -1.69 -13.92 7.79
CA PRO A 139 -0.29 -14.36 7.76
C PRO A 139 0.05 -15.08 6.46
N LEU A 140 1.24 -14.82 5.92
CA LEU A 140 1.71 -15.55 4.73
C LEU A 140 1.85 -17.05 5.07
N PRO A 141 1.42 -17.95 4.17
CA PRO A 141 1.49 -19.38 4.42
C PRO A 141 2.91 -19.91 4.38
N GLY A 142 3.14 -21.04 5.11
CA GLY A 142 4.36 -21.82 5.04
C GLY A 142 5.59 -21.16 5.68
N LEU A 143 6.78 -21.62 5.25
CA LEU A 143 8.07 -21.16 5.80
C LEU A 143 8.31 -19.65 5.59
N ALA A 144 7.77 -19.06 4.54
CA ALA A 144 7.87 -17.62 4.29
C ALA A 144 7.25 -16.81 5.44
N GLY A 145 6.05 -17.19 5.91
CA GLY A 145 5.41 -16.55 7.06
C GLY A 145 6.16 -16.70 8.38
N LEU A 146 6.91 -17.80 8.54
CA LEU A 146 7.66 -18.10 9.75
C LEU A 146 9.05 -17.45 9.78
N LEU A 147 9.75 -17.43 8.65
CA LEU A 147 11.15 -17.00 8.55
C LEU A 147 11.30 -15.53 8.17
N PHE A 148 10.33 -14.97 7.46
CA PHE A 148 10.42 -13.61 6.95
C PHE A 148 10.48 -12.53 8.05
N PRO A 149 9.64 -12.55 9.10
CA PRO A 149 9.72 -11.56 10.17
C PRO A 149 11.04 -11.62 10.97
N PRO A 150 11.59 -12.79 11.39
CA PRO A 150 12.88 -12.85 12.06
C PRO A 150 14.04 -12.40 11.18
N ALA A 151 14.06 -12.79 9.90
CA ALA A 151 15.08 -12.34 8.96
C ALA A 151 15.02 -10.82 8.75
N ALA A 152 13.82 -10.26 8.56
CA ALA A 152 13.64 -8.82 8.44
C ALA A 152 14.08 -8.06 9.69
N LYS A 153 13.82 -8.59 10.91
CA LYS A 153 14.32 -8.02 12.17
C LYS A 153 15.84 -7.97 12.21
N LEU A 154 16.51 -9.05 11.84
CA LEU A 154 17.98 -9.11 11.80
C LEU A 154 18.54 -8.10 10.78
N LEU A 155 17.93 -8.00 9.61
CA LEU A 155 18.35 -7.09 8.53
C LEU A 155 18.05 -5.61 8.84
N ALA A 156 16.99 -5.33 9.60
CA ALA A 156 16.60 -3.96 9.96
C ALA A 156 17.50 -3.32 11.04
N VAL A 157 18.26 -4.10 11.80
CA VAL A 157 19.09 -3.62 12.93
C VAL A 157 20.35 -2.90 12.46
N THR A 158 20.88 -3.23 11.30
CA THR A 158 22.14 -2.66 10.80
C THR A 158 21.91 -1.66 9.68
N SER A 159 22.59 -0.49 9.75
CA SER A 159 22.54 0.52 8.67
C SER A 159 23.24 0.08 7.37
N LEU A 160 24.09 -0.94 7.43
CA LEU A 160 24.85 -1.45 6.27
C LEU A 160 23.98 -2.30 5.33
N VAL A 161 23.01 -3.02 5.89
CA VAL A 161 22.16 -3.93 5.09
C VAL A 161 21.26 -3.17 4.11
N PRO A 162 20.55 -2.10 4.48
CA PRO A 162 19.78 -1.30 3.51
C PRO A 162 20.66 -0.74 2.37
N GLN A 163 21.88 -0.32 2.69
CA GLN A 163 22.83 0.18 1.68
C GLN A 163 23.30 -0.92 0.73
N TRP A 164 23.63 -2.08 1.28
CA TRP A 164 24.03 -3.24 0.49
C TRP A 164 22.84 -3.72 -0.37
N PHE A 165 21.65 -3.84 0.23
CA PHE A 165 20.42 -4.24 -0.47
C PHE A 165 20.10 -3.26 -1.61
N ALA A 166 20.14 -1.95 -1.37
CA ALA A 166 19.89 -0.94 -2.37
C ALA A 166 20.88 -1.06 -3.56
N ARG A 167 22.16 -1.33 -3.30
CA ARG A 167 23.17 -1.56 -4.35
C ARG A 167 22.88 -2.82 -5.17
N GLN A 168 22.52 -3.92 -4.51
CA GLN A 168 22.21 -5.19 -5.19
C GLN A 168 20.89 -5.11 -5.95
N ALA A 169 19.85 -4.56 -5.34
CA ALA A 169 18.53 -4.42 -5.94
C ALA A 169 18.51 -3.44 -7.13
N SER A 170 19.48 -2.51 -7.19
CA SER A 170 19.67 -1.62 -8.35
C SER A 170 20.22 -2.34 -9.59
N SER A 171 20.67 -3.59 -9.45
CA SER A 171 21.05 -4.37 -10.63
C SER A 171 19.80 -4.77 -11.43
N PRO A 172 19.80 -4.59 -12.77
CA PRO A 172 18.60 -4.84 -13.59
C PRO A 172 18.04 -6.25 -13.41
N GLY A 173 18.88 -7.26 -13.26
CA GLY A 173 18.45 -8.64 -13.08
C GLY A 173 17.81 -8.93 -11.70
N MET A 174 18.17 -8.21 -10.64
CA MET A 174 17.56 -8.39 -9.31
C MET A 174 16.17 -7.75 -9.25
N LEU A 175 16.03 -6.54 -9.77
CA LEU A 175 14.72 -5.88 -9.87
C LEU A 175 13.72 -6.73 -10.68
N GLU A 176 14.17 -7.22 -11.83
CA GLU A 176 13.33 -8.06 -12.68
C GLU A 176 12.87 -9.33 -11.92
N LYS A 177 13.76 -10.01 -11.19
CA LYS A 177 13.41 -11.15 -10.35
C LYS A 177 12.43 -10.80 -9.24
N LEU A 178 12.59 -9.62 -8.59
CA LEU A 178 11.65 -9.14 -7.58
C LEU A 178 10.26 -8.94 -8.18
N LEU A 179 10.16 -8.26 -9.32
CA LEU A 179 8.89 -8.02 -10.00
C LEU A 179 8.27 -9.32 -10.50
N GLN A 180 9.05 -10.22 -11.10
CA GLN A 180 8.58 -11.55 -11.53
C GLN A 180 8.05 -12.39 -10.37
N SER A 181 8.65 -12.30 -9.19
CA SER A 181 8.19 -13.03 -8.00
C SER A 181 6.79 -12.62 -7.54
N THR A 182 6.34 -11.41 -7.92
CA THR A 182 4.97 -10.94 -7.67
C THR A 182 3.94 -11.55 -8.63
N GLY A 183 4.37 -12.22 -9.68
CA GLY A 183 3.52 -12.69 -10.78
C GLY A 183 3.08 -11.59 -11.75
N SER A 184 3.51 -10.35 -11.53
CA SER A 184 3.09 -9.17 -12.30
C SER A 184 4.02 -8.84 -13.46
N LYS A 185 3.44 -8.18 -14.46
CA LYS A 185 4.17 -7.67 -15.64
C LYS A 185 3.96 -6.17 -15.73
N LEU A 186 4.98 -5.41 -15.37
CA LEU A 186 4.95 -3.96 -15.46
C LEU A 186 5.54 -3.47 -16.78
N ASP A 187 5.09 -2.30 -17.22
CA ASP A 187 5.70 -1.54 -18.29
C ASP A 187 7.09 -0.99 -17.89
N GLU A 188 7.83 -0.47 -18.84
CA GLU A 188 9.19 0.06 -18.59
C GLU A 188 9.17 1.27 -17.63
N ARG A 189 8.12 2.07 -17.66
CA ARG A 189 7.96 3.19 -16.73
C ARG A 189 7.77 2.72 -15.29
N GLY A 190 6.91 1.73 -15.07
CA GLY A 190 6.72 1.11 -13.76
C GLY A 190 8.01 0.50 -13.24
N LYS A 191 8.73 -0.28 -14.07
CA LYS A 191 10.04 -0.84 -13.72
C LYS A 191 11.05 0.24 -13.35
N HIS A 192 11.12 1.34 -14.10
CA HIS A 192 11.99 2.47 -13.83
C HIS A 192 11.70 3.11 -12.47
N LEU A 193 10.43 3.33 -12.13
CA LEU A 193 10.02 3.90 -10.84
C LEU A 193 10.38 2.99 -9.67
N TYR A 194 10.15 1.68 -9.80
CA TYR A 194 10.60 0.71 -8.79
C TYR A 194 12.13 0.66 -8.68
N ALA A 195 12.87 0.79 -9.78
CA ALA A 195 14.33 0.88 -9.74
C ALA A 195 14.81 2.06 -8.89
N GLN A 196 14.16 3.21 -8.99
CA GLN A 196 14.49 4.40 -8.17
C GLN A 196 14.19 4.16 -6.67
N LEU A 197 13.09 3.47 -6.36
CA LEU A 197 12.73 3.12 -4.98
C LEU A 197 13.76 2.18 -4.36
N VAL A 198 14.04 1.06 -5.02
CA VAL A 198 14.97 0.03 -4.48
C VAL A 198 16.40 0.53 -4.42
N ALA A 199 16.80 1.48 -5.27
CA ALA A 199 18.10 2.14 -5.22
C ALA A 199 18.26 3.11 -4.03
N SER A 200 17.18 3.44 -3.33
CA SER A 200 17.21 4.33 -2.16
C SER A 200 17.42 3.54 -0.86
N PRO A 201 18.58 3.70 -0.17
CA PRO A 201 18.79 3.04 1.13
C PRO A 201 17.74 3.42 2.19
N ALA A 202 17.26 4.66 2.17
CA ALA A 202 16.23 5.12 3.10
C ALA A 202 14.90 4.40 2.88
N HIS A 203 14.48 4.23 1.60
CA HIS A 203 13.28 3.48 1.25
C HIS A 203 13.43 1.99 1.60
N ALA A 204 14.56 1.37 1.26
CA ALA A 204 14.85 -0.03 1.61
C ALA A 204 14.81 -0.24 3.13
N GLN A 205 15.37 0.70 3.91
CA GLN A 205 15.31 0.67 5.37
C GLN A 205 13.87 0.75 5.89
N GLY A 206 13.04 1.64 5.31
CA GLY A 206 11.63 1.78 5.67
C GLY A 206 10.86 0.49 5.43
N ALA A 207 11.00 -0.11 4.26
CA ALA A 207 10.35 -1.38 3.91
C ALA A 207 10.78 -2.51 4.86
N LEU A 208 12.09 -2.66 5.15
CA LEU A 208 12.60 -3.66 6.07
C LEU A 208 12.10 -3.46 7.49
N LYS A 209 12.08 -2.21 8.00
CA LYS A 209 11.55 -1.89 9.34
C LYS A 209 10.06 -2.18 9.43
N MET A 210 9.27 -1.84 8.42
CA MET A 210 7.86 -2.18 8.34
C MET A 210 7.68 -3.71 8.44
N MET A 211 8.35 -4.49 7.58
CA MET A 211 8.27 -5.95 7.59
C MET A 211 8.70 -6.56 8.94
N ALA A 212 9.72 -6.00 9.57
CA ALA A 212 10.23 -6.46 10.87
C ALA A 212 9.26 -6.18 12.03
N ALA A 213 8.46 -5.12 11.94
CA ALA A 213 7.54 -4.66 12.98
C ALA A 213 6.11 -5.22 12.81
N TRP A 214 5.80 -5.86 11.68
CA TRP A 214 4.45 -6.32 11.39
C TRP A 214 4.13 -7.68 12.00
N ASP A 215 2.93 -7.76 12.59
CA ASP A 215 2.33 -8.99 13.09
C ASP A 215 0.89 -9.11 12.55
N LEU A 216 0.68 -10.11 11.70
CA LEU A 216 -0.62 -10.45 11.13
C LEU A 216 -1.27 -11.68 11.80
N SER A 217 -0.71 -12.18 12.89
CA SER A 217 -1.22 -13.38 13.59
C SER A 217 -2.69 -13.27 14.02
N ARG A 218 -3.15 -12.05 14.30
CA ARG A 218 -4.55 -11.76 14.66
C ARG A 218 -5.41 -11.28 13.48
N GLY A 219 -4.92 -11.40 12.25
CA GLY A 219 -5.61 -10.90 11.04
C GLY A 219 -7.02 -11.46 10.88
N ALA A 220 -7.20 -12.77 11.02
CA ALA A 220 -8.51 -13.42 10.93
C ALA A 220 -9.51 -12.87 11.96
N TYR A 221 -9.07 -12.72 13.21
CA TYR A 221 -9.91 -12.14 14.28
C TYR A 221 -10.29 -10.69 14.01
N LYS A 222 -9.35 -9.90 13.46
CA LYS A 222 -9.62 -8.50 13.09
C LYS A 222 -10.62 -8.39 11.94
N LEU A 223 -10.51 -9.24 10.92
CA LEU A 223 -11.45 -9.23 9.79
C LEU A 223 -12.90 -9.48 10.25
N GLN A 224 -13.12 -10.39 11.20
CA GLN A 224 -14.44 -10.66 11.76
C GLN A 224 -15.07 -9.47 12.50
N GLN A 225 -14.27 -8.47 12.87
CA GLN A 225 -14.72 -7.25 13.55
C GLN A 225 -14.98 -6.08 12.59
N LEU A 226 -14.69 -6.25 11.30
CA LEU A 226 -15.00 -5.23 10.31
C LEU A 226 -16.49 -5.27 9.97
N HIS A 227 -17.17 -4.15 10.18
CA HIS A 227 -18.61 -4.01 9.92
C HIS A 227 -18.91 -3.10 8.72
N CYS A 228 -17.90 -2.50 8.08
CA CYS A 228 -18.08 -1.77 6.84
C CYS A 228 -18.11 -2.74 5.63
N PRO A 229 -18.77 -2.35 4.53
CA PRO A 229 -18.68 -3.10 3.27
C PRO A 229 -17.23 -3.26 2.81
N VAL A 230 -16.85 -4.46 2.38
CA VAL A 230 -15.51 -4.77 1.86
C VAL A 230 -15.62 -5.30 0.44
N ARG A 231 -14.83 -4.75 -0.47
CA ARG A 231 -14.76 -5.23 -1.86
C ARG A 231 -13.31 -5.62 -2.17
N ILE A 232 -13.11 -6.83 -2.65
CA ILE A 232 -11.80 -7.43 -2.82
C ILE A 232 -11.54 -7.64 -4.31
N LEU A 233 -10.42 -7.12 -4.80
CA LEU A 233 -9.93 -7.34 -6.16
C LEU A 233 -8.58 -8.04 -6.10
N VAL A 234 -8.42 -9.18 -6.79
CA VAL A 234 -7.15 -9.91 -6.81
C VAL A 234 -6.79 -10.41 -8.21
N GLY A 235 -5.50 -10.48 -8.50
CA GLY A 235 -4.97 -11.18 -9.67
C GLY A 235 -4.79 -12.68 -9.39
N ASP A 236 -5.17 -13.55 -10.33
CA ASP A 236 -5.04 -15.01 -10.16
C ASP A 236 -3.60 -15.52 -10.22
N LYS A 237 -2.65 -14.68 -10.68
CA LYS A 237 -1.21 -14.96 -10.74
C LYS A 237 -0.42 -14.33 -9.59
N ASP A 238 -1.10 -13.82 -8.56
CA ASP A 238 -0.41 -13.22 -7.42
C ASP A 238 0.55 -14.22 -6.74
N GLY A 239 1.86 -13.95 -6.89
CA GLY A 239 2.93 -14.74 -6.29
C GLY A 239 3.32 -14.29 -4.88
N THR A 240 2.79 -13.16 -4.40
CA THR A 240 3.09 -12.56 -3.10
C THR A 240 2.05 -12.92 -2.05
N VAL A 241 0.79 -12.63 -2.35
CA VAL A 241 -0.37 -12.97 -1.51
C VAL A 241 -1.29 -13.90 -2.31
N PRO A 242 -1.18 -15.22 -2.10
CA PRO A 242 -1.95 -16.18 -2.91
C PRO A 242 -3.45 -15.88 -2.90
N PRO A 243 -4.16 -15.99 -4.04
CA PRO A 243 -5.61 -15.71 -4.14
C PRO A 243 -6.46 -16.53 -3.15
N LEU A 244 -5.93 -17.65 -2.66
CA LEU A 244 -6.56 -18.44 -1.61
C LEU A 244 -6.77 -17.63 -0.33
N GLN A 245 -5.85 -16.72 0.01
CA GLN A 245 -6.02 -15.83 1.19
C GLN A 245 -7.20 -14.89 1.04
N ALA A 246 -7.45 -14.36 -0.16
CA ALA A 246 -8.63 -13.54 -0.41
C ALA A 246 -9.94 -14.32 -0.24
N ARG A 247 -9.97 -15.61 -0.66
CA ARG A 247 -11.11 -16.49 -0.41
C ARG A 247 -11.31 -16.80 1.07
N GLN A 248 -10.21 -16.99 1.82
CA GLN A 248 -10.26 -17.15 3.27
C GLN A 248 -10.78 -15.89 3.96
N ALA A 249 -10.28 -14.71 3.56
CA ALA A 249 -10.74 -13.43 4.08
C ALA A 249 -12.22 -13.18 3.79
N LEU A 250 -12.70 -13.52 2.59
CA LEU A 250 -14.12 -13.43 2.22
C LEU A 250 -15.02 -14.19 3.21
N GLY A 251 -14.61 -15.37 3.64
CA GLY A 251 -15.35 -16.18 4.61
C GLY A 251 -15.35 -15.65 6.04
N LEU A 252 -14.52 -14.64 6.35
CA LEU A 252 -14.42 -14.02 7.68
C LEU A 252 -15.15 -12.67 7.78
N LEU A 253 -15.46 -12.06 6.64
CA LEU A 253 -16.09 -10.74 6.55
C LEU A 253 -17.61 -10.87 6.48
N SER A 254 -18.32 -9.96 7.15
CA SER A 254 -19.79 -9.97 7.22
C SER A 254 -20.46 -9.44 5.94
N ASP A 255 -19.85 -8.47 5.28
CA ASP A 255 -20.31 -7.88 4.01
C ASP A 255 -19.11 -7.74 3.08
N ALA A 256 -18.88 -8.74 2.22
CA ALA A 256 -17.77 -8.70 1.30
C ALA A 256 -18.08 -9.37 -0.04
N GLU A 257 -17.46 -8.84 -1.09
CA GLU A 257 -17.44 -9.42 -2.44
C GLU A 257 -16.02 -9.58 -2.93
N LEU A 258 -15.78 -10.61 -3.73
CA LEU A 258 -14.47 -10.94 -4.29
C LEU A 258 -14.54 -11.00 -5.82
N ASP A 259 -13.71 -10.18 -6.48
CA ASP A 259 -13.45 -10.20 -7.92
C ASP A 259 -12.03 -10.76 -8.18
N ILE A 260 -11.92 -11.81 -8.95
CA ILE A 260 -10.65 -12.42 -9.33
C ILE A 260 -10.37 -12.15 -10.80
N ARG A 261 -9.30 -11.44 -11.08
CA ARG A 261 -8.88 -11.06 -12.44
C ARG A 261 -7.86 -12.06 -12.98
N SER A 262 -8.23 -12.73 -14.07
CA SER A 262 -7.36 -13.72 -14.70
C SER A 262 -6.21 -13.08 -15.47
N GLY A 263 -5.01 -13.66 -15.30
CA GLY A 263 -3.80 -13.26 -16.00
C GLY A 263 -2.98 -12.17 -15.32
N TYR A 264 -3.43 -11.61 -14.18
CA TYR A 264 -2.76 -10.54 -13.44
C TYR A 264 -2.11 -11.03 -12.14
N GLY A 265 -1.00 -10.38 -11.76
CA GLY A 265 -0.25 -10.67 -10.55
C GLY A 265 -0.65 -9.81 -9.34
N HIS A 266 0.31 -9.63 -8.43
CA HIS A 266 0.13 -8.85 -7.20
C HIS A 266 -0.14 -7.36 -7.46
N LEU A 267 0.37 -6.83 -8.57
CA LEU A 267 0.24 -5.42 -8.94
C LEU A 267 -0.87 -5.19 -9.97
N VAL A 268 -2.01 -5.88 -9.83
CA VAL A 268 -3.13 -5.82 -10.81
C VAL A 268 -3.58 -4.40 -11.11
N HIS A 269 -3.48 -3.48 -10.16
CA HIS A 269 -3.83 -2.07 -10.31
C HIS A 269 -2.83 -1.28 -11.18
N GLU A 270 -1.59 -1.77 -11.30
CA GLU A 270 -0.58 -1.22 -12.21
C GLU A 270 -0.59 -1.92 -13.58
N GLU A 271 -0.94 -3.21 -13.61
CA GLU A 271 -1.04 -3.99 -14.85
C GLU A 271 -2.32 -3.66 -15.65
N ALA A 272 -3.41 -3.29 -14.96
CA ALA A 272 -4.69 -2.98 -15.55
C ALA A 272 -5.36 -1.76 -14.88
N PRO A 273 -4.72 -0.57 -14.90
CA PRO A 273 -5.17 0.57 -14.11
C PRO A 273 -6.60 1.00 -14.45
N LEU A 274 -6.95 1.13 -15.73
CA LEU A 274 -8.30 1.58 -16.13
C LEU A 274 -9.40 0.60 -15.72
N LYS A 275 -9.15 -0.72 -15.84
CA LYS A 275 -10.11 -1.74 -15.39
C LYS A 275 -10.26 -1.73 -13.85
N THR A 276 -9.17 -1.43 -13.14
CA THR A 276 -9.20 -1.30 -11.68
C THR A 276 -9.92 -0.03 -11.26
N VAL A 277 -9.73 1.09 -11.96
CA VAL A 277 -10.50 2.33 -11.76
C VAL A 277 -12.00 2.08 -11.99
N GLU A 278 -12.38 1.42 -13.08
CA GLU A 278 -13.77 1.08 -13.37
C GLU A 278 -14.41 0.29 -12.23
N PHE A 279 -13.71 -0.75 -11.73
CA PHE A 279 -14.14 -1.51 -10.55
C PHE A 279 -14.31 -0.60 -9.33
N CYS A 280 -13.31 0.21 -9.01
CA CYS A 280 -13.36 1.11 -7.85
C CYS A 280 -14.50 2.12 -7.96
N LEU A 281 -14.67 2.76 -9.11
CA LEU A 281 -15.74 3.75 -9.32
C LEU A 281 -17.13 3.11 -9.27
N LYS A 282 -17.29 1.90 -9.84
CA LYS A 282 -18.54 1.14 -9.70
C LYS A 282 -18.90 0.93 -8.23
N VAL A 283 -17.93 0.52 -7.41
CA VAL A 283 -18.12 0.30 -5.98
C VAL A 283 -18.41 1.61 -5.22
N LEU A 284 -17.62 2.66 -5.48
CA LEU A 284 -17.76 3.95 -4.79
C LEU A 284 -19.07 4.69 -5.09
N LEU A 285 -19.65 4.48 -6.27
CA LEU A 285 -20.84 5.20 -6.73
C LEU A 285 -22.12 4.38 -6.65
N SER A 286 -22.04 3.11 -6.20
CA SER A 286 -23.21 2.22 -6.03
C SER A 286 -23.87 2.32 -4.66
N ASN A 287 -23.35 3.16 -3.76
CA ASN A 287 -23.83 3.34 -2.39
C ASN A 287 -24.47 4.70 -2.18
#